data_fc326eb76b00a733539b10ed58d4e3e9
#
_entry.id   fc326eb76b00a733539b10ed58d4e3e9
#
_cell.length_a   1.000
_cell.length_b   1.000
_cell.length_c   1.000
_cell.angle_alpha   90.00
_cell.angle_beta   90.00
_cell.angle_gamma   90.00
#
_symmetry.space_group_name_H-M   'P 1'
#
loop_
_entity.id
_entity.type
_entity.pdbx_description
1 polymer ?
#
loop_
_entity_poly.entity_id
_entity_poly.type
_entity_poly.pdbx_seq_one_letter_code
_entity_poly.pdbx_strand_id
1 'polypeptide(L)'
;MEKVDRTHWERAELFEFFSAVSHPFYSVTFRVDVTNLYRYVKEQHLSFYYAMGYLVTDAVNSVKNFRYAIRDGGVWLLDERIPSLTDLKPGSEQFHIVTLPKVGGIAEFCASAQARSAAQKTLLDQDEENNNLIYISCTPWFDLTGCTNERDFDRDDNIPRITWGRYGEENGRKKLGMSVEVNHRFIDGLHLGKFYEKLQADIDAL
;
A
#
# COMPACT_ATOMS: atom_id res chain seq x y z
N MET A 1 -10.22 -3.43 16.32
CA MET A 1 -10.92 -2.36 15.57
C MET A 1 -11.78 -1.57 16.56
N GLU A 2 -11.69 -0.24 16.57
CA GLU A 2 -12.35 0.67 17.52
C GLU A 2 -13.15 1.74 16.76
N LYS A 3 -14.37 2.02 17.21
CA LYS A 3 -15.20 3.09 16.65
C LYS A 3 -14.70 4.44 17.17
N VAL A 4 -14.47 5.38 16.25
CA VAL A 4 -13.98 6.72 16.60
C VAL A 4 -15.12 7.59 17.10
N ASP A 5 -14.96 8.15 18.30
CA ASP A 5 -15.86 9.21 18.79
C ASP A 5 -15.50 10.53 18.09
N ARG A 6 -16.31 10.92 17.11
CA ARG A 6 -16.06 12.12 16.29
C ARG A 6 -16.19 13.42 17.07
N THR A 7 -16.82 13.44 18.25
CA THR A 7 -16.96 14.65 19.08
C THR A 7 -15.64 15.04 19.77
N HIS A 8 -14.76 14.06 19.98
CA HIS A 8 -13.45 14.25 20.61
C HIS A 8 -12.27 13.90 19.68
N TRP A 9 -12.55 13.71 18.40
CA TRP A 9 -11.51 13.34 17.44
C TRP A 9 -10.79 14.59 16.91
N GLU A 10 -9.49 14.64 17.08
CA GLU A 10 -8.64 15.77 16.66
C GLU A 10 -8.76 16.12 15.17
N ARG A 11 -9.19 15.16 14.33
CA ARG A 11 -9.36 15.34 12.89
C ARG A 11 -10.81 15.63 12.46
N ALA A 12 -11.74 15.80 13.38
CA ALA A 12 -13.18 15.92 13.06
C ALA A 12 -13.45 17.05 12.07
N GLU A 13 -12.86 18.24 12.26
CA GLU A 13 -13.04 19.41 11.39
C GLU A 13 -12.53 19.15 9.96
N LEU A 14 -11.32 18.60 9.82
CA LEU A 14 -10.75 18.25 8.51
C LEU A 14 -11.55 17.14 7.82
N PHE A 15 -12.01 16.15 8.58
CA PHE A 15 -12.86 15.09 8.05
C PHE A 15 -14.17 15.66 7.47
N GLU A 16 -14.85 16.55 8.18
CA GLU A 16 -16.07 17.21 7.70
C GLU A 16 -15.80 18.06 6.47
N PHE A 17 -14.74 18.87 6.49
CA PHE A 17 -14.36 19.72 5.36
C PHE A 17 -14.17 18.89 4.09
N PHE A 18 -13.35 17.84 4.14
CA PHE A 18 -13.11 16.99 2.97
C PHE A 18 -14.29 16.07 2.63
N SER A 19 -15.19 15.82 3.58
CA SER A 19 -16.44 15.11 3.30
C SER A 19 -17.42 15.92 2.43
N ALA A 20 -17.29 17.24 2.38
CA ALA A 20 -18.05 18.10 1.48
C ALA A 20 -17.49 18.11 0.05
N VAL A 21 -16.25 17.68 -0.15
CA VAL A 21 -15.60 17.62 -1.48
C VAL A 21 -16.15 16.41 -2.26
N SER A 22 -16.50 16.63 -3.54
CA SER A 22 -17.07 15.57 -4.39
C SER A 22 -16.10 14.42 -4.66
N HIS A 23 -14.79 14.71 -4.72
CA HIS A 23 -13.72 13.71 -4.96
C HIS A 23 -12.57 13.94 -3.96
N PRO A 24 -12.68 13.40 -2.72
CA PRO A 24 -11.70 13.68 -1.67
C PRO A 24 -10.45 12.80 -1.76
N PHE A 25 -10.02 12.45 -2.96
CA PHE A 25 -8.84 11.61 -3.19
C PHE A 25 -7.74 12.41 -3.87
N TYR A 26 -6.50 12.10 -3.53
CA TYR A 26 -5.35 12.65 -4.21
C TYR A 26 -4.19 11.66 -4.23
N SER A 27 -3.28 11.84 -5.17
CA SER A 27 -2.09 11.02 -5.33
C SER A 27 -0.83 11.88 -5.21
N VAL A 28 0.17 11.34 -4.54
CA VAL A 28 1.51 11.94 -4.48
C VAL A 28 2.53 10.91 -4.94
N THR A 29 3.45 11.32 -5.82
CA THR A 29 4.54 10.48 -6.30
C THR A 29 5.88 11.01 -5.80
N PHE A 30 6.72 10.12 -5.28
CA PHE A 30 8.04 10.43 -4.76
C PHE A 30 9.04 9.33 -5.11
N ARG A 31 10.33 9.61 -4.94
CA ARG A 31 11.42 8.63 -5.20
C ARG A 31 11.78 7.92 -3.90
N VAL A 32 11.90 6.59 -3.97
CA VAL A 32 12.37 5.73 -2.86
C VAL A 32 13.71 5.13 -3.25
N ASP A 33 14.68 5.20 -2.36
CA ASP A 33 15.96 4.52 -2.53
C ASP A 33 15.83 3.07 -2.09
N VAL A 34 15.99 2.16 -3.02
CA VAL A 34 15.80 0.72 -2.82
C VAL A 34 17.11 -0.07 -2.92
N THR A 35 18.23 0.60 -2.78
CA THR A 35 19.56 -0.02 -2.95
C THR A 35 19.79 -1.17 -1.97
N ASN A 36 19.47 -0.96 -0.69
CA ASN A 36 19.63 -1.99 0.34
C ASN A 36 18.63 -3.12 0.16
N LEU A 37 17.36 -2.79 -0.13
CA LEU A 37 16.36 -3.82 -0.43
C LEU A 37 16.77 -4.68 -1.63
N TYR A 38 17.27 -4.07 -2.71
CA TYR A 38 17.74 -4.82 -3.87
C TYR A 38 18.87 -5.78 -3.49
N ARG A 39 19.86 -5.34 -2.71
CA ARG A 39 20.96 -6.19 -2.24
C ARG A 39 20.44 -7.33 -1.38
N TYR A 40 19.61 -7.01 -0.38
CA TYR A 40 19.01 -7.97 0.53
C TYR A 40 18.25 -9.09 -0.19
N VAL A 41 17.33 -8.74 -1.10
CA VAL A 41 16.55 -9.76 -1.82
C VAL A 41 17.39 -10.61 -2.75
N LYS A 42 18.51 -10.08 -3.30
CA LYS A 42 19.46 -10.87 -4.09
C LYS A 42 20.24 -11.87 -3.25
N GLU A 43 20.72 -11.44 -2.09
CA GLU A 43 21.45 -12.29 -1.14
C GLU A 43 20.55 -13.38 -0.54
N GLN A 44 19.30 -13.04 -0.26
CA GLN A 44 18.32 -13.97 0.34
C GLN A 44 17.49 -14.75 -0.69
N HIS A 45 17.70 -14.55 -1.99
CA HIS A 45 16.92 -15.16 -3.09
C HIS A 45 15.41 -14.93 -2.98
N LEU A 46 14.99 -13.72 -2.58
CA LEU A 46 13.60 -13.34 -2.41
C LEU A 46 13.03 -12.56 -3.60
N SER A 47 11.69 -12.53 -3.70
CA SER A 47 11.00 -11.63 -4.63
C SER A 47 11.11 -10.19 -4.16
N PHE A 48 11.65 -9.30 -5.00
CA PHE A 48 11.67 -7.87 -4.75
C PHE A 48 10.25 -7.31 -4.55
N TYR A 49 9.30 -7.75 -5.37
CA TYR A 49 7.91 -7.31 -5.32
C TYR A 49 7.25 -7.60 -3.97
N TYR A 50 7.33 -8.84 -3.53
CA TYR A 50 6.73 -9.24 -2.25
C TYR A 50 7.46 -8.63 -1.05
N ALA A 51 8.79 -8.54 -1.10
CA ALA A 51 9.58 -7.91 -0.04
C ALA A 51 9.22 -6.41 0.10
N MET A 52 9.07 -5.70 -1.03
CA MET A 52 8.57 -4.32 -1.01
C MET A 52 7.15 -4.24 -0.47
N GLY A 53 6.26 -5.15 -0.88
CA GLY A 53 4.89 -5.23 -0.36
C GLY A 53 4.83 -5.41 1.17
N TYR A 54 5.73 -6.22 1.73
CA TYR A 54 5.91 -6.37 3.17
C TYR A 54 6.26 -5.05 3.85
N LEU A 55 7.31 -4.36 3.36
CA LEU A 55 7.79 -3.09 3.94
C LEU A 55 6.76 -1.95 3.79
N VAL A 56 6.10 -1.87 2.64
CA VAL A 56 5.00 -0.93 2.40
C VAL A 56 3.86 -1.16 3.40
N THR A 57 3.50 -2.42 3.65
CA THR A 57 2.45 -2.76 4.63
C THR A 57 2.84 -2.34 6.04
N ASP A 58 4.09 -2.55 6.43
CA ASP A 58 4.62 -2.09 7.73
C ASP A 58 4.56 -0.57 7.84
N ALA A 59 5.03 0.15 6.83
CA ALA A 59 5.02 1.60 6.81
C ALA A 59 3.60 2.18 6.89
N VAL A 60 2.64 1.60 6.16
CA VAL A 60 1.22 1.96 6.23
C VAL A 60 0.68 1.76 7.64
N ASN A 61 0.89 0.59 8.23
CA ASN A 61 0.35 0.24 9.53
C ASN A 61 0.99 1.02 10.70
N SER A 62 2.21 1.54 10.50
CA SER A 62 2.90 2.40 11.49
C SER A 62 2.25 3.78 11.63
N VAL A 63 1.52 4.26 10.61
CA VAL A 63 0.89 5.58 10.61
C VAL A 63 -0.60 5.43 10.88
N LYS A 64 -1.05 5.86 12.07
CA LYS A 64 -2.45 5.73 12.53
C LYS A 64 -3.47 6.18 11.49
N ASN A 65 -3.19 7.27 10.76
CA ASN A 65 -4.11 7.87 9.80
C ASN A 65 -4.40 6.96 8.60
N PHE A 66 -3.50 6.08 8.21
CA PHE A 66 -3.77 5.08 7.17
C PHE A 66 -4.74 3.98 7.65
N ARG A 67 -4.89 3.78 8.94
CA ARG A 67 -5.76 2.75 9.52
C ARG A 67 -7.20 3.21 9.78
N TYR A 68 -7.55 4.46 9.51
CA TYR A 68 -8.95 4.88 9.56
C TYR A 68 -9.74 4.31 8.37
N ALA A 69 -10.97 3.87 8.65
CA ALA A 69 -11.90 3.33 7.67
C ALA A 69 -13.32 3.85 7.94
N ILE A 70 -14.14 3.90 6.89
CA ILE A 70 -15.56 4.20 7.00
C ILE A 70 -16.34 2.89 6.93
N ARG A 71 -17.17 2.65 7.93
CA ARG A 71 -18.07 1.49 8.00
C ARG A 71 -19.37 1.89 8.66
N ASP A 72 -20.49 1.46 8.09
CA ASP A 72 -21.83 1.70 8.62
C ASP A 72 -22.08 3.18 8.95
N GLY A 73 -21.60 4.08 8.07
CA GLY A 73 -21.69 5.53 8.23
C GLY A 73 -20.83 6.13 9.35
N GLY A 74 -20.00 5.33 10.01
CA GLY A 74 -19.09 5.74 11.08
C GLY A 74 -17.63 5.63 10.70
N VAL A 75 -16.78 6.33 11.45
CA VAL A 75 -15.31 6.21 11.34
C VAL A 75 -14.82 5.16 12.33
N TRP A 76 -13.95 4.30 11.87
CA TRP A 76 -13.33 3.24 12.65
C TRP A 76 -11.81 3.30 12.53
N LEU A 77 -11.11 3.00 13.60
CA LEU A 77 -9.68 2.75 13.61
C LEU A 77 -9.46 1.23 13.53
N LEU A 78 -8.87 0.79 12.43
CA LEU A 78 -8.50 -0.61 12.22
C LEU A 78 -7.30 -0.99 13.09
N ASP A 79 -7.21 -2.24 13.50
CA ASP A 79 -6.02 -2.77 14.17
C ASP A 79 -4.85 -2.80 13.20
N GLU A 80 -5.12 -3.24 11.96
CA GLU A 80 -4.15 -3.26 10.85
C GLU A 80 -4.85 -3.19 9.49
N ARG A 81 -4.07 -2.88 8.45
CA ARG A 81 -4.43 -3.07 7.05
C ARG A 81 -3.67 -4.25 6.48
N ILE A 82 -4.29 -4.94 5.53
CA ILE A 82 -3.83 -6.18 4.91
C ILE A 82 -3.45 -5.91 3.45
N PRO A 83 -2.27 -6.35 2.97
CA PRO A 83 -1.88 -6.17 1.58
C PRO A 83 -2.71 -7.04 0.64
N SER A 84 -3.20 -6.41 -0.43
CA SER A 84 -3.84 -7.03 -1.59
C SER A 84 -2.99 -6.68 -2.81
N LEU A 85 -2.32 -7.68 -3.36
CA LEU A 85 -1.22 -7.53 -4.32
C LEU A 85 -1.68 -7.98 -5.71
N THR A 86 -1.50 -7.14 -6.73
CA THR A 86 -1.65 -7.59 -8.12
C THR A 86 -0.44 -8.42 -8.54
N ASP A 87 -0.66 -9.62 -8.99
CA ASP A 87 0.40 -10.51 -9.45
C ASP A 87 0.12 -11.04 -10.85
N LEU A 88 1.15 -11.13 -11.68
CA LEU A 88 1.02 -11.60 -13.06
C LEU A 88 1.19 -13.12 -13.11
N LYS A 89 0.20 -13.81 -13.65
CA LYS A 89 0.29 -15.26 -13.84
C LYS A 89 1.45 -15.61 -14.78
N PRO A 90 2.31 -16.56 -14.43
CA PRO A 90 3.41 -16.96 -15.31
C PRO A 90 2.94 -17.35 -16.70
N GLY A 91 3.53 -16.73 -17.73
CA GLY A 91 3.20 -16.99 -19.13
C GLY A 91 1.86 -16.42 -19.61
N SER A 92 1.24 -15.53 -18.84
CA SER A 92 -0.05 -14.87 -19.15
C SER A 92 0.12 -13.36 -19.18
N GLU A 93 -0.74 -12.68 -19.92
CA GLU A 93 -0.95 -11.23 -19.86
C GLU A 93 -2.03 -10.84 -18.83
N GLN A 94 -2.61 -11.83 -18.14
CA GLN A 94 -3.63 -11.61 -17.13
C GLN A 94 -3.02 -11.64 -15.73
N PHE A 95 -3.37 -10.65 -14.93
CA PHE A 95 -3.04 -10.63 -13.51
C PHE A 95 -4.15 -11.29 -12.67
N HIS A 96 -3.83 -11.59 -11.43
CA HIS A 96 -4.77 -11.91 -10.37
C HIS A 96 -4.41 -11.12 -9.11
N ILE A 97 -5.31 -11.10 -8.14
CA ILE A 97 -5.16 -10.34 -6.90
C ILE A 97 -4.96 -11.32 -5.76
N VAL A 98 -3.83 -11.18 -5.08
CA VAL A 98 -3.42 -12.05 -3.97
C VAL A 98 -3.51 -11.25 -2.66
N THR A 99 -4.47 -11.61 -1.83
CA THR A 99 -4.67 -10.99 -0.52
C THR A 99 -4.20 -11.96 0.56
N LEU A 100 -3.35 -11.49 1.48
CA LEU A 100 -2.87 -12.30 2.59
C LEU A 100 -2.44 -11.42 3.78
N PRO A 101 -2.63 -11.89 5.03
CA PRO A 101 -2.12 -11.19 6.20
C PRO A 101 -0.59 -11.10 6.18
N LYS A 102 -0.06 -9.96 6.66
CA LYS A 102 1.38 -9.82 6.88
C LYS A 102 1.76 -10.52 8.19
N VAL A 103 2.28 -11.73 8.09
CA VAL A 103 2.75 -12.50 9.24
C VAL A 103 4.23 -12.86 9.09
N GLY A 104 4.92 -13.02 10.21
CA GLY A 104 6.33 -13.39 10.24
C GLY A 104 7.27 -12.29 9.71
N GLY A 105 8.47 -12.71 9.29
CA GLY A 105 9.47 -11.84 8.67
C GLY A 105 9.31 -11.74 7.15
N ILE A 106 10.16 -10.91 6.52
CA ILE A 106 10.14 -10.67 5.06
C ILE A 106 10.22 -11.97 4.27
N ALA A 107 11.12 -12.88 4.64
CA ALA A 107 11.30 -14.14 3.92
C ALA A 107 10.08 -15.06 4.00
N GLU A 108 9.47 -15.18 5.18
CA GLU A 108 8.26 -15.96 5.40
C GLU A 108 7.07 -15.39 4.65
N PHE A 109 6.89 -14.07 4.69
CA PHE A 109 5.85 -13.38 3.92
C PHE A 109 6.02 -13.60 2.41
N CYS A 110 7.25 -13.47 1.88
CA CYS A 110 7.54 -13.71 0.47
C CYS A 110 7.18 -15.13 0.04
N ALA A 111 7.55 -16.13 0.86
CA ALA A 111 7.23 -17.53 0.60
C ALA A 111 5.71 -17.78 0.62
N SER A 112 5.01 -17.21 1.59
CA SER A 112 3.55 -17.32 1.72
C SER A 112 2.82 -16.67 0.55
N ALA A 113 3.24 -15.46 0.14
CA ALA A 113 2.67 -14.75 -1.00
C ALA A 113 2.87 -15.52 -2.31
N GLN A 114 4.07 -16.06 -2.53
CA GLN A 114 4.37 -16.86 -3.70
C GLN A 114 3.54 -18.15 -3.75
N ALA A 115 3.42 -18.85 -2.63
CA ALA A 115 2.63 -20.07 -2.55
C ALA A 115 1.14 -19.79 -2.79
N ARG A 116 0.61 -18.72 -2.21
CA ARG A 116 -0.77 -18.30 -2.42
C ARG A 116 -1.05 -17.89 -3.86
N SER A 117 -0.18 -17.08 -4.46
CA SER A 117 -0.27 -16.70 -5.88
C SER A 117 -0.29 -17.94 -6.79
N ALA A 118 0.61 -18.89 -6.56
CA ALA A 118 0.67 -20.13 -7.35
C ALA A 118 -0.59 -21.00 -7.20
N ALA A 119 -1.21 -21.01 -6.03
CA ALA A 119 -2.42 -21.78 -5.75
C ALA A 119 -3.72 -21.13 -6.26
N GLN A 120 -3.73 -19.79 -6.43
CA GLN A 120 -4.94 -19.05 -6.77
C GLN A 120 -5.40 -19.29 -8.21
N LYS A 121 -6.67 -19.67 -8.38
CA LYS A 121 -7.29 -19.98 -9.67
C LYS A 121 -8.21 -18.89 -10.21
N THR A 122 -8.75 -18.08 -9.32
CA THR A 122 -9.69 -16.97 -9.64
C THR A 122 -8.94 -15.65 -9.76
N LEU A 123 -9.60 -14.61 -10.30
CA LEU A 123 -9.06 -13.26 -10.36
C LEU A 123 -8.75 -12.73 -8.94
N LEU A 124 -9.69 -12.90 -8.02
CA LEU A 124 -9.59 -12.54 -6.62
C LEU A 124 -10.43 -13.51 -5.77
N ASP A 125 -10.16 -13.57 -4.49
CA ASP A 125 -10.99 -14.23 -3.52
C ASP A 125 -11.96 -13.20 -2.93
N GLN A 126 -13.25 -13.31 -3.26
CA GLN A 126 -14.26 -12.33 -2.86
C GLN A 126 -14.50 -12.27 -1.35
N ASP A 127 -14.25 -13.37 -0.63
CA ASP A 127 -14.40 -13.41 0.83
C ASP A 127 -13.33 -12.57 1.55
N GLU A 128 -12.25 -12.21 0.83
CA GLU A 128 -11.15 -11.39 1.34
C GLU A 128 -11.32 -9.90 1.00
N GLU A 129 -12.24 -9.55 0.11
CA GLU A 129 -12.51 -8.15 -0.25
C GLU A 129 -13.24 -7.42 0.89
N ASN A 130 -12.56 -6.45 1.49
CA ASN A 130 -13.08 -5.65 2.58
C ASN A 130 -12.31 -4.32 2.72
N ASN A 131 -12.77 -3.44 3.60
CA ASN A 131 -12.18 -2.12 3.80
C ASN A 131 -10.85 -2.09 4.60
N ASN A 132 -10.30 -3.27 4.97
CA ASN A 132 -9.02 -3.34 5.69
C ASN A 132 -7.82 -3.39 4.73
N LEU A 133 -8.03 -3.42 3.44
CA LEU A 133 -6.99 -3.68 2.46
C LEU A 133 -6.07 -2.47 2.21
N ILE A 134 -4.90 -2.77 1.65
CA ILE A 134 -4.04 -1.86 0.90
C ILE A 134 -3.95 -2.45 -0.50
N TYR A 135 -4.35 -1.72 -1.53
CA TYR A 135 -4.14 -2.17 -2.90
C TYR A 135 -2.73 -1.83 -3.35
N ILE A 136 -1.98 -2.87 -3.71
CA ILE A 136 -0.56 -2.78 -4.07
C ILE A 136 -0.36 -3.28 -5.49
N SER A 137 0.27 -2.46 -6.33
CA SER A 137 0.60 -2.79 -7.71
C SER A 137 2.01 -2.39 -8.09
N CYS A 138 2.50 -2.91 -9.22
CA CYS A 138 3.81 -2.58 -9.76
C CYS A 138 3.77 -2.55 -11.29
N THR A 139 4.44 -1.55 -11.87
CA THR A 139 4.68 -1.44 -13.33
C THR A 139 6.18 -1.59 -13.62
N PRO A 140 6.73 -2.82 -13.64
CA PRO A 140 8.18 -3.04 -13.69
C PRO A 140 8.81 -2.73 -15.05
N TRP A 141 8.03 -2.34 -16.04
CA TRP A 141 8.49 -2.10 -17.41
C TRP A 141 9.07 -0.70 -17.62
N PHE A 142 8.68 0.28 -16.80
CA PHE A 142 9.11 1.68 -16.94
C PHE A 142 9.26 2.37 -15.57
N ASP A 143 9.98 3.48 -15.55
CA ASP A 143 10.07 4.36 -14.37
C ASP A 143 8.74 5.09 -14.17
N LEU A 144 8.26 5.13 -12.93
CA LEU A 144 7.00 5.76 -12.58
C LEU A 144 7.22 7.22 -12.16
N THR A 145 6.65 8.15 -12.93
CA THR A 145 6.70 9.59 -12.63
C THR A 145 5.40 10.14 -12.07
N GLY A 146 4.33 9.37 -12.15
CA GLY A 146 3.01 9.68 -11.59
C GLY A 146 2.03 8.57 -11.93
N CYS A 147 1.06 8.31 -11.04
CA CYS A 147 0.01 7.34 -11.25
C CYS A 147 -1.23 7.74 -10.44
N THR A 148 -2.38 7.55 -11.03
CA THR A 148 -3.67 7.47 -10.36
C THR A 148 -4.28 6.11 -10.70
N ASN A 149 -5.07 5.59 -9.78
CA ASN A 149 -5.71 4.29 -9.98
C ASN A 149 -7.21 4.48 -10.24
N GLU A 150 -7.82 3.48 -10.85
CA GLU A 150 -9.27 3.41 -10.99
C GLU A 150 -9.94 3.36 -9.62
N ARG A 151 -11.07 4.02 -9.51
CA ARG A 151 -11.93 4.05 -8.31
C ARG A 151 -13.37 4.07 -8.72
N ASP A 152 -14.19 3.37 -7.97
CA ASP A 152 -15.59 3.74 -7.90
C ASP A 152 -15.71 5.13 -7.26
N PHE A 153 -16.64 5.95 -7.73
CA PHE A 153 -16.89 7.27 -7.13
C PHE A 153 -17.58 7.18 -5.77
N ASP A 154 -17.39 6.05 -5.07
CA ASP A 154 -17.78 5.92 -3.68
C ASP A 154 -16.84 6.77 -2.81
N ARG A 155 -17.38 7.84 -2.26
CA ARG A 155 -16.65 8.77 -1.38
C ARG A 155 -16.17 8.10 -0.10
N ASP A 156 -16.78 6.98 0.28
CA ASP A 156 -16.44 6.23 1.49
C ASP A 156 -15.35 5.18 1.26
N ASP A 157 -14.93 4.99 0.00
CA ASP A 157 -13.70 4.23 -0.28
C ASP A 157 -12.51 4.92 0.44
N ASN A 158 -11.83 4.16 1.26
CA ASN A 158 -10.71 4.63 2.08
C ASN A 158 -9.49 3.72 1.97
N ILE A 159 -9.51 2.77 1.04
CA ILE A 159 -8.40 1.84 0.80
C ILE A 159 -7.25 2.60 0.13
N PRO A 160 -6.07 2.67 0.75
CA PRO A 160 -4.89 3.25 0.11
C PRO A 160 -4.48 2.45 -1.12
N ARG A 161 -4.08 3.12 -2.19
CA ARG A 161 -3.54 2.50 -3.41
C ARG A 161 -2.09 2.90 -3.57
N ILE A 162 -1.22 1.92 -3.66
CA ILE A 162 0.23 2.15 -3.73
C ILE A 162 0.77 1.42 -4.95
N THR A 163 1.38 2.18 -5.84
CA THR A 163 1.93 1.67 -7.09
C THR A 163 3.37 2.16 -7.24
N TRP A 164 4.28 1.28 -7.65
CA TRP A 164 5.64 1.69 -7.98
C TRP A 164 6.08 1.18 -9.35
N GLY A 165 7.07 1.87 -9.90
CA GLY A 165 7.65 1.55 -11.19
C GLY A 165 8.91 0.69 -11.10
N ARG A 166 9.57 0.55 -12.25
CA ARG A 166 10.90 -0.03 -12.34
C ARG A 166 11.91 0.85 -11.60
N TYR A 167 12.82 0.24 -10.85
CA TYR A 167 13.97 0.98 -10.33
C TYR A 167 14.97 1.27 -11.46
N GLY A 168 15.53 2.48 -11.42
CA GLY A 168 16.67 2.90 -12.21
C GLY A 168 17.92 3.03 -11.33
N GLU A 169 19.09 3.12 -11.96
CA GLU A 169 20.34 3.41 -11.26
C GLU A 169 20.73 4.86 -11.47
N GLU A 170 20.98 5.56 -10.37
CA GLU A 170 21.38 6.96 -10.35
C GLU A 170 22.49 7.15 -9.31
N ASN A 171 23.67 7.56 -9.75
CA ASN A 171 24.84 7.75 -8.89
C ASN A 171 25.19 6.52 -8.03
N GLY A 172 25.11 5.32 -8.61
CA GLY A 172 25.39 4.05 -7.93
C GLY A 172 24.31 3.60 -6.94
N ARG A 173 23.17 4.30 -6.88
CA ARG A 173 22.02 3.95 -6.04
C ARG A 173 20.83 3.56 -6.91
N LYS A 174 20.04 2.60 -6.43
CA LYS A 174 18.81 2.17 -7.10
C LYS A 174 17.62 2.92 -6.52
N LYS A 175 16.91 3.63 -7.39
CA LYS A 175 15.73 4.40 -6.99
C LYS A 175 14.54 4.05 -7.88
N LEU A 176 13.34 4.09 -7.31
CA LEU A 176 12.09 3.95 -8.06
C LEU A 176 11.11 5.07 -7.71
N GLY A 177 10.21 5.36 -8.64
CA GLY A 177 9.04 6.19 -8.37
C GLY A 177 7.97 5.36 -7.68
N MET A 178 7.39 5.90 -6.61
CA MET A 178 6.26 5.33 -5.89
C MET A 178 5.14 6.36 -5.82
N SER A 179 3.94 5.97 -6.22
CA SER A 179 2.71 6.75 -6.13
C SER A 179 1.84 6.21 -5.01
N VAL A 180 1.36 7.09 -4.15
CA VAL A 180 0.47 6.76 -3.04
C VAL A 180 -0.80 7.59 -3.19
N GLU A 181 -1.91 6.93 -3.44
CA GLU A 181 -3.23 7.54 -3.58
C GLU A 181 -4.08 7.26 -2.34
N VAL A 182 -4.63 8.32 -1.77
CA VAL A 182 -5.29 8.28 -0.45
C VAL A 182 -6.52 9.18 -0.39
N ASN A 183 -7.37 8.91 0.60
CA ASN A 183 -8.52 9.75 0.93
C ASN A 183 -8.10 10.89 1.86
N HIS A 184 -8.26 12.13 1.41
CA HIS A 184 -7.83 13.33 2.14
C HIS A 184 -8.62 13.56 3.44
N ARG A 185 -9.79 12.93 3.60
CA ARG A 185 -10.50 12.95 4.88
C ARG A 185 -9.65 12.42 6.04
N PHE A 186 -8.70 11.51 5.74
CA PHE A 186 -7.87 10.83 6.75
C PHE A 186 -6.40 11.20 6.67
N ILE A 187 -5.86 11.43 5.48
CA ILE A 187 -4.42 11.46 5.22
C ILE A 187 -4.03 12.78 4.56
N ASP A 188 -3.07 13.49 5.16
CA ASP A 188 -2.45 14.71 4.65
C ASP A 188 -1.00 14.45 4.25
N GLY A 189 -0.33 15.46 3.70
CA GLY A 189 1.09 15.40 3.36
C GLY A 189 2.01 15.02 4.52
N LEU A 190 1.68 15.44 5.75
CA LEU A 190 2.42 15.02 6.96
C LEU A 190 2.39 13.49 7.16
N HIS A 191 1.24 12.86 6.93
CA HIS A 191 1.08 11.41 7.10
C HIS A 191 1.80 10.63 5.99
N LEU A 192 1.81 11.18 4.75
CA LEU A 192 2.62 10.66 3.65
C LEU A 192 4.12 10.79 3.95
N GLY A 193 4.55 11.90 4.56
CA GLY A 193 5.92 12.10 5.02
C GLY A 193 6.33 11.03 6.05
N LYS A 194 5.51 10.79 7.07
CA LYS A 194 5.74 9.73 8.08
C LYS A 194 5.80 8.33 7.45
N PHE A 195 4.93 8.04 6.49
CA PHE A 195 4.96 6.80 5.72
C PHE A 195 6.30 6.65 4.96
N TYR A 196 6.71 7.71 4.24
CA TYR A 196 7.97 7.73 3.49
C TYR A 196 9.18 7.51 4.40
N GLU A 197 9.27 8.25 5.51
CA GLU A 197 10.38 8.15 6.47
C GLU A 197 10.47 6.74 7.05
N LYS A 198 9.35 6.14 7.43
CA LYS A 198 9.32 4.77 7.96
C LYS A 198 9.76 3.75 6.90
N LEU A 199 9.20 3.82 5.69
CA LEU A 199 9.55 2.93 4.59
C LEU A 199 11.05 3.02 4.26
N GLN A 200 11.59 4.25 4.16
CA GLN A 200 13.00 4.45 3.84
C GLN A 200 13.90 3.95 4.97
N ALA A 201 13.54 4.19 6.23
CA ALA A 201 14.29 3.70 7.37
C ALA A 201 14.32 2.16 7.43
N ASP A 202 13.21 1.49 7.13
CA ASP A 202 13.14 0.02 7.10
C ASP A 202 14.00 -0.55 5.97
N ILE A 203 14.00 0.10 4.80
CA ILE A 203 14.88 -0.28 3.68
C ILE A 203 16.35 -0.07 4.03
N ASP A 204 16.67 1.04 4.68
CA ASP A 204 18.06 1.38 5.04
C ASP A 204 18.62 0.45 6.13
N ALA A 205 17.76 -0.18 6.91
CA ALA A 205 18.12 -1.15 7.95
C ALA A 205 18.41 -2.57 7.44
N LEU A 206 18.13 -2.87 6.16
CA LEU A 206 18.44 -4.15 5.52
C LEU A 206 19.92 -4.19 5.10
#